data_7f47918ec0f9ddf5ae29d59a3b49c5a0
#
_entry.id   7f47918ec0f9ddf5ae29d59a3b49c5a0
#
_cell.length_a   1.000
_cell.length_b   1.000
_cell.length_c   1.000
_cell.angle_alpha   90.00
_cell.angle_beta   90.00
_cell.angle_gamma   90.00
#
_symmetry.space_group_name_H-M   'P 1'
#
loop_
_entity.id
_entity.type
_entity.pdbx_description
1 polymer ?
#
loop_
_entity_poly.entity_id
_entity_poly.type
_entity_poly.pdbx_seq_one_letter_code
_entity_poly.pdbx_strand_id
1 'polypeptide(L)'
;HKRRLSALGPGGLSRDRAGFEVRDVHYSHYGRMCPIETPEGPNIGLINSLATYARINEYGFVEAPYRVVDKTDPKNPVVTDEVVYLTADEEDNYIVAQANEPLDDEGHFIRNNVSGRFREETSEFEKRSIDLMDVSPKMVFSVATSMIPFLENDDANRALMGSNMQRQAVPLLMTEAPAVGTGMEAKAAVDSGVCVLAKREGVVERSASDEIVVKTDDGERDIYHLTKFKRSNQSNCYNQKPIVVKGDRVEAGEVIADGPSTHN
;
A
#
# COMPACT_ATOMS: atom_id res chain seq x y z
N HIS A 1 7.33 -0.58 -10.33
CA HIS A 1 8.80 -0.48 -10.36
C HIS A 1 9.36 0.43 -9.27
N LYS A 2 8.75 1.57 -8.99
CA LYS A 2 9.21 2.53 -7.96
C LYS A 2 9.21 1.99 -6.54
N ARG A 3 8.41 0.97 -6.26
CA ARG A 3 8.30 0.35 -4.92
C ARG A 3 9.20 -0.89 -4.75
N ARG A 4 10.03 -1.21 -5.73
CA ARG A 4 10.94 -2.35 -5.68
C ARG A 4 12.29 -1.93 -5.10
N LEU A 5 12.78 -2.70 -4.12
CA LEU A 5 14.05 -2.50 -3.45
C LEU A 5 15.00 -3.63 -3.87
N SER A 6 16.18 -3.30 -4.33
CA SER A 6 17.17 -4.27 -4.77
C SER A 6 18.49 -4.10 -4.00
N ALA A 7 19.02 -5.20 -3.50
CA ALA A 7 20.35 -5.24 -2.90
C ALA A 7 21.47 -5.47 -3.93
N LEU A 8 21.11 -5.71 -5.20
CA LEU A 8 22.02 -5.98 -6.30
C LEU A 8 22.44 -4.70 -7.05
N GLY A 9 23.55 -4.77 -7.75
CA GLY A 9 23.99 -3.71 -8.65
C GLY A 9 25.29 -3.03 -8.22
N PRO A 10 25.67 -1.93 -8.87
CA PRO A 10 26.88 -1.17 -8.51
C PRO A 10 26.82 -0.66 -7.08
N GLY A 11 27.83 -1.00 -6.26
CA GLY A 11 27.86 -0.69 -4.83
C GLY A 11 27.03 -1.61 -3.95
N GLY A 12 26.32 -2.60 -4.52
CA GLY A 12 25.53 -3.61 -3.83
C GLY A 12 26.21 -4.98 -3.77
N LEU A 13 25.39 -6.00 -3.47
CA LEU A 13 25.82 -7.40 -3.38
C LEU A 13 25.80 -8.08 -4.75
N SER A 14 26.56 -9.19 -4.86
CA SER A 14 26.37 -10.16 -5.94
C SER A 14 25.60 -11.38 -5.44
N ARG A 15 24.83 -12.04 -6.31
CA ARG A 15 24.04 -13.22 -5.97
C ARG A 15 24.85 -14.33 -5.33
N ASP A 16 26.04 -14.57 -5.86
CA ASP A 16 26.93 -15.66 -5.44
C ASP A 16 27.59 -15.41 -4.08
N ARG A 17 27.71 -14.14 -3.69
CA ARG A 17 28.34 -13.72 -2.43
C ARG A 17 27.33 -13.43 -1.32
N ALA A 18 26.04 -13.39 -1.64
CA ALA A 18 24.99 -13.14 -0.67
C ALA A 18 24.68 -14.41 0.14
N GLY A 19 25.04 -14.40 1.42
CA GLY A 19 24.69 -15.45 2.38
C GLY A 19 23.24 -15.37 2.86
N PHE A 20 22.89 -16.22 3.83
CA PHE A 20 21.54 -16.23 4.40
C PHE A 20 21.20 -14.97 5.19
N GLU A 21 22.15 -14.39 5.92
CA GLU A 21 21.93 -13.21 6.76
C GLU A 21 21.30 -12.02 6.00
N VAL A 22 21.77 -11.75 4.79
CA VAL A 22 21.29 -10.63 3.96
C VAL A 22 19.97 -10.94 3.25
N ARG A 23 19.53 -12.21 3.26
CA ARG A 23 18.30 -12.69 2.64
C ARG A 23 17.17 -12.87 3.64
N ASP A 24 17.50 -12.94 4.93
CA ASP A 24 16.56 -13.15 6.00
C ASP A 24 15.76 -11.86 6.30
N VAL A 25 14.59 -12.06 6.90
CA VAL A 25 13.78 -10.97 7.41
C VAL A 25 14.35 -10.49 8.75
N HIS A 26 14.72 -9.23 8.80
CA HIS A 26 15.22 -8.58 10.02
C HIS A 26 14.08 -7.80 10.69
N TYR A 27 14.13 -7.57 12.01
CA TYR A 27 13.08 -6.83 12.71
C TYR A 27 12.90 -5.40 12.18
N SER A 28 13.96 -4.77 11.66
CA SER A 28 13.91 -3.45 11.03
C SER A 28 13.09 -3.40 9.73
N HIS A 29 12.71 -4.55 9.17
CA HIS A 29 11.83 -4.63 8.00
C HIS A 29 10.37 -4.30 8.34
N TYR A 30 10.01 -4.38 9.61
CA TYR A 30 8.63 -4.13 10.05
C TYR A 30 8.13 -2.76 9.59
N GLY A 31 7.02 -2.75 8.86
CA GLY A 31 6.44 -1.53 8.30
C GLY A 31 7.23 -0.86 7.15
N ARG A 32 8.39 -1.41 6.77
CA ARG A 32 9.29 -0.86 5.73
C ARG A 32 9.40 -1.74 4.52
N MET A 33 9.77 -2.99 4.71
CA MET A 33 9.90 -3.99 3.64
C MET A 33 8.94 -5.16 3.89
N CYS A 34 8.19 -5.56 2.85
CA CYS A 34 7.31 -6.71 2.94
C CYS A 34 8.12 -7.99 3.16
N PRO A 35 7.78 -8.80 4.19
CA PRO A 35 8.47 -10.05 4.45
C PRO A 35 8.10 -11.18 3.48
N ILE A 36 7.04 -11.01 2.71
CA ILE A 36 6.44 -12.05 1.85
C ILE A 36 6.79 -11.82 0.38
N GLU A 37 6.67 -10.59 -0.13
CA GLU A 37 6.86 -10.31 -1.56
C GLU A 37 8.34 -10.24 -1.93
N THR A 38 8.90 -11.36 -2.36
CA THR A 38 10.26 -11.51 -2.88
C THR A 38 10.25 -12.54 -4.01
N PRO A 39 11.16 -12.46 -5.01
CA PRO A 39 11.26 -13.48 -6.04
C PRO A 39 11.56 -14.87 -5.46
N GLU A 40 11.14 -15.90 -6.17
CA GLU A 40 11.59 -17.26 -5.97
C GLU A 40 12.94 -17.48 -6.67
N GLY A 41 13.78 -18.35 -6.12
CA GLY A 41 15.06 -18.73 -6.73
C GLY A 41 16.26 -17.88 -6.26
N PRO A 42 17.28 -17.65 -7.13
CA PRO A 42 18.57 -17.07 -6.72
C PRO A 42 18.49 -15.67 -6.12
N ASN A 43 17.46 -14.92 -6.42
CA ASN A 43 17.25 -13.54 -5.96
C ASN A 43 16.38 -13.45 -4.70
N ILE A 44 16.01 -14.56 -4.09
CA ILE A 44 15.18 -14.56 -2.87
C ILE A 44 15.84 -13.72 -1.77
N GLY A 45 15.07 -12.84 -1.16
CA GLY A 45 15.54 -11.94 -0.10
C GLY A 45 16.44 -10.79 -0.56
N LEU A 46 16.91 -10.78 -1.82
CA LEU A 46 17.75 -9.70 -2.38
C LEU A 46 16.95 -8.65 -3.14
N ILE A 47 15.78 -9.02 -3.64
CA ILE A 47 14.84 -8.11 -4.29
C ILE A 47 13.56 -8.12 -3.46
N ASN A 48 13.26 -7.02 -2.82
CA ASN A 48 12.13 -6.87 -1.91
C ASN A 48 11.18 -5.78 -2.41
N SER A 49 10.03 -5.69 -1.78
CA SER A 49 9.04 -4.65 -2.07
C SER A 49 8.80 -3.77 -0.86
N LEU A 50 8.64 -2.48 -1.11
CA LEU A 50 8.30 -1.50 -0.10
C LEU A 50 6.93 -1.82 0.51
N ALA A 51 6.81 -1.76 1.83
CA ALA A 51 5.55 -1.94 2.53
C ALA A 51 4.55 -0.83 2.15
N THR A 52 3.27 -1.10 2.36
CA THR A 52 2.17 -0.26 1.83
C THR A 52 2.27 1.20 2.26
N TYR A 53 2.56 1.47 3.53
CA TYR A 53 2.63 2.82 4.10
C TYR A 53 4.04 3.40 4.16
N ALA A 54 5.07 2.61 3.82
CA ALA A 54 6.45 3.05 3.88
C ALA A 54 6.77 4.07 2.78
N ARG A 55 7.69 4.95 3.09
CA ARG A 55 8.26 5.92 2.14
C ARG A 55 9.78 5.96 2.24
N ILE A 56 10.42 6.54 1.26
CA ILE A 56 11.87 6.79 1.24
C ILE A 56 12.09 8.26 1.50
N ASN A 57 12.94 8.58 2.48
CA ASN A 57 13.29 9.95 2.83
C ASN A 57 14.31 10.54 1.84
N GLU A 58 14.66 11.81 2.03
CA GLU A 58 15.63 12.55 1.20
C GLU A 58 17.05 11.96 1.24
N TYR A 59 17.40 11.23 2.30
CA TYR A 59 18.70 10.55 2.46
C TYR A 59 18.72 9.13 1.88
N GLY A 60 17.58 8.62 1.40
CA GLY A 60 17.44 7.27 0.85
C GLY A 60 17.11 6.19 1.86
N PHE A 61 16.82 6.52 3.12
CA PHE A 61 16.36 5.56 4.14
C PHE A 61 14.86 5.32 4.03
N VAL A 62 14.44 4.10 4.36
CA VAL A 62 13.03 3.73 4.41
C VAL A 62 12.45 4.09 5.76
N GLU A 63 11.36 4.84 5.75
CA GLU A 63 10.62 5.27 6.92
C GLU A 63 9.24 4.59 6.98
N ALA A 64 8.79 4.31 8.20
CA ALA A 64 7.44 3.82 8.47
C ALA A 64 6.66 4.83 9.31
N PRO A 65 5.32 4.92 9.12
CA PRO A 65 4.47 5.84 9.88
C PRO A 65 4.04 5.22 11.21
N TYR A 66 3.97 6.07 12.25
CA TYR A 66 3.47 5.71 13.56
C TYR A 66 2.61 6.83 14.12
N ARG A 67 1.57 6.48 14.88
CA ARG A 67 0.76 7.43 15.64
C ARG A 67 1.46 7.75 16.95
N VAL A 68 1.50 9.03 17.29
CA VAL A 68 2.14 9.51 18.54
C VAL A 68 1.20 9.27 19.73
N VAL A 69 1.75 8.78 20.83
CA VAL A 69 1.03 8.63 22.10
C VAL A 69 1.37 9.81 23.00
N ASP A 70 0.36 10.61 23.35
CA ASP A 70 0.49 11.70 24.29
C ASP A 70 0.51 11.17 25.73
N LYS A 71 1.55 11.50 26.47
CA LYS A 71 1.80 11.11 27.87
C LYS A 71 1.64 12.28 28.85
N THR A 72 0.88 13.30 28.49
CA THR A 72 0.62 14.44 29.38
C THR A 72 0.00 13.97 30.68
N ASP A 73 -0.90 12.98 30.64
CA ASP A 73 -1.31 12.20 31.81
C ASP A 73 -0.65 10.81 31.77
N PRO A 74 0.40 10.56 32.59
CA PRO A 74 1.09 9.27 32.59
C PRO A 74 0.22 8.08 33.01
N LYS A 75 -0.91 8.33 33.71
CA LYS A 75 -1.83 7.26 34.12
C LYS A 75 -2.76 6.83 33.00
N ASN A 76 -3.01 7.75 32.06
CA ASN A 76 -4.00 7.53 31.00
C ASN A 76 -3.51 8.12 29.67
N PRO A 77 -2.46 7.54 29.04
CA PRO A 77 -1.93 8.03 27.78
C PRO A 77 -2.97 7.93 26.65
N VAL A 78 -2.93 8.89 25.73
CA VAL A 78 -3.87 9.03 24.62
C VAL A 78 -3.15 8.82 23.29
N VAL A 79 -3.67 7.96 22.43
CA VAL A 79 -3.19 7.82 21.05
C VAL A 79 -3.74 8.98 20.23
N THR A 80 -2.87 9.80 19.69
CA THR A 80 -3.25 10.97 18.88
C THR A 80 -3.41 10.61 17.41
N ASP A 81 -3.98 11.53 16.63
CA ASP A 81 -4.02 11.41 15.17
C ASP A 81 -2.76 11.96 14.48
N GLU A 82 -1.82 12.47 15.26
CA GLU A 82 -0.53 12.88 14.75
C GLU A 82 0.29 11.67 14.29
N VAL A 83 0.76 11.72 13.02
CA VAL A 83 1.56 10.65 12.43
C VAL A 83 2.98 11.14 12.19
N VAL A 84 3.94 10.41 12.75
CA VAL A 84 5.37 10.63 12.52
C VAL A 84 5.94 9.52 11.67
N TYR A 85 6.90 9.86 10.81
CA TYR A 85 7.64 8.88 10.00
C TYR A 85 9.02 8.71 10.60
N LEU A 86 9.38 7.48 10.92
CA LEU A 86 10.65 7.14 11.56
C LEU A 86 11.43 6.12 10.74
N THR A 87 12.75 6.31 10.71
CA THR A 87 13.69 5.28 10.26
C THR A 87 13.83 4.18 11.31
N ALA A 88 14.45 3.05 10.96
CA ALA A 88 14.55 1.91 11.87
C ALA A 88 15.39 2.21 13.13
N ASP A 89 16.46 2.99 12.98
CA ASP A 89 17.34 3.43 14.07
C ASP A 89 16.67 4.42 15.03
N GLU A 90 15.80 5.28 14.51
CA GLU A 90 14.99 6.17 15.34
C GLU A 90 13.93 5.39 16.12
N GLU A 91 13.25 4.42 15.46
CA GLU A 91 12.24 3.55 16.08
C GLU A 91 12.81 2.72 17.24
N ASP A 92 14.07 2.33 17.19
CA ASP A 92 14.75 1.54 18.23
C ASP A 92 14.74 2.20 19.62
N ASN A 93 14.42 3.48 19.70
CA ASN A 93 14.32 4.23 20.95
C ASN A 93 12.92 4.22 21.57
N TYR A 94 11.91 3.68 20.88
CA TYR A 94 10.51 3.78 21.26
C TYR A 94 9.88 2.41 21.45
N ILE A 95 8.91 2.34 22.35
CA ILE A 95 8.02 1.18 22.51
C ILE A 95 6.78 1.44 21.67
N VAL A 96 6.49 0.53 20.74
CA VAL A 96 5.43 0.67 19.74
C VAL A 96 4.31 -0.33 20.00
N ALA A 97 3.09 0.16 20.21
CA ALA A 97 1.91 -0.68 20.36
C ALA A 97 1.42 -1.20 18.99
N GLN A 98 0.78 -2.37 19.01
CA GLN A 98 0.14 -2.93 17.81
C GLN A 98 -1.12 -2.14 17.43
N ALA A 99 -1.40 -2.06 16.13
CA ALA A 99 -2.53 -1.30 15.60
C ALA A 99 -3.91 -1.84 15.99
N ASN A 100 -4.00 -3.11 16.38
CA ASN A 100 -5.25 -3.78 16.76
C ASN A 100 -5.56 -3.72 18.27
N GLU A 101 -4.74 -3.02 19.05
CA GLU A 101 -5.05 -2.81 20.47
C GLU A 101 -6.33 -1.97 20.62
N PRO A 102 -7.27 -2.42 21.49
CA PRO A 102 -8.53 -1.71 21.66
C PRO A 102 -8.32 -0.38 22.37
N LEU A 103 -8.87 0.66 21.74
CA LEU A 103 -8.92 2.02 22.27
C LEU A 103 -10.37 2.38 22.60
N ASP A 104 -10.57 3.30 23.54
CA ASP A 104 -11.86 3.92 23.77
C ASP A 104 -12.15 5.04 22.76
N ASP A 105 -13.32 5.67 22.85
CA ASP A 105 -13.73 6.76 21.94
C ASP A 105 -12.86 8.02 22.07
N GLU A 106 -12.13 8.16 23.16
CA GLU A 106 -11.20 9.26 23.42
C GLU A 106 -9.75 8.93 23.03
N GLY A 107 -9.48 7.70 22.59
CA GLY A 107 -8.16 7.22 22.17
C GLY A 107 -7.27 6.68 23.28
N HIS A 108 -7.82 6.38 24.46
CA HIS A 108 -7.08 5.75 25.55
C HIS A 108 -7.02 4.23 25.41
N PHE A 109 -5.91 3.63 25.87
CA PHE A 109 -5.82 2.17 25.95
C PHE A 109 -6.75 1.62 27.03
N ILE A 110 -7.64 0.71 26.64
CA ILE A 110 -8.60 0.05 27.54
C ILE A 110 -7.87 -0.88 28.51
N ARG A 111 -6.81 -1.58 28.02
CA ARG A 111 -6.02 -2.51 28.81
C ARG A 111 -4.86 -1.79 29.49
N ASN A 112 -4.50 -2.24 30.71
CA ASN A 112 -3.30 -1.75 31.38
C ASN A 112 -2.01 -2.30 30.78
N ASN A 113 -2.06 -3.55 30.28
CA ASN A 113 -0.98 -4.18 29.54
C ASN A 113 -1.37 -4.20 28.05
N VAL A 114 -0.50 -3.66 27.22
CA VAL A 114 -0.68 -3.44 25.79
C VAL A 114 0.35 -4.28 25.05
N SER A 115 -0.10 -5.04 24.07
CA SER A 115 0.81 -5.78 23.17
C SER A 115 1.60 -4.80 22.32
N GLY A 116 2.91 -4.95 22.37
CA GLY A 116 3.80 -4.05 21.65
C GLY A 116 5.13 -4.71 21.32
N ARG A 117 6.01 -3.93 20.72
CA ARG A 117 7.38 -4.34 20.42
C ARG A 117 8.37 -3.26 20.83
N PHE A 118 9.53 -3.71 21.22
CA PHE A 118 10.71 -2.88 21.43
C PHE A 118 11.91 -3.58 20.81
N ARG A 119 12.44 -3.03 19.73
CA ARG A 119 13.47 -3.67 18.88
C ARG A 119 13.02 -5.06 18.39
N GLU A 120 13.72 -6.12 18.78
CA GLU A 120 13.41 -7.51 18.41
C GLU A 120 12.36 -8.16 19.36
N GLU A 121 12.17 -7.59 20.54
CA GLU A 121 11.29 -8.16 21.55
C GLU A 121 9.84 -7.77 21.30
N THR A 122 8.97 -8.78 21.25
CA THR A 122 7.52 -8.61 21.26
C THR A 122 6.99 -9.08 22.60
N SER A 123 6.38 -8.18 23.35
CA SER A 123 5.92 -8.43 24.72
C SER A 123 4.69 -7.59 25.05
N GLU A 124 4.15 -7.81 26.25
CA GLU A 124 3.16 -6.91 26.84
C GLU A 124 3.88 -5.85 27.68
N PHE A 125 3.56 -4.60 27.41
CA PHE A 125 4.10 -3.43 28.10
C PHE A 125 3.01 -2.71 28.85
N GLU A 126 3.36 -2.06 29.96
CA GLU A 126 2.42 -1.18 30.64
C GLU A 126 2.04 -0.01 29.72
N LYS A 127 0.75 0.35 29.66
CA LYS A 127 0.24 1.43 28.80
C LYS A 127 0.99 2.76 28.94
N ARG A 128 1.50 3.07 30.12
CA ARG A 128 2.28 4.30 30.40
C ARG A 128 3.65 4.33 29.73
N SER A 129 4.20 3.18 29.36
CA SER A 129 5.51 3.07 28.69
C SER A 129 5.41 3.17 27.17
N ILE A 130 4.22 3.01 26.60
CA ILE A 130 4.01 3.06 25.15
C ILE A 130 4.28 4.48 24.62
N ASP A 131 5.12 4.60 23.61
CA ASP A 131 5.49 5.87 22.97
C ASP A 131 4.75 6.12 21.67
N LEU A 132 4.54 5.05 20.90
CA LEU A 132 3.97 5.10 19.56
C LEU A 132 2.97 3.95 19.38
N MET A 133 2.13 4.07 18.36
CA MET A 133 1.23 3.02 17.93
C MET A 133 1.28 2.85 16.41
N ASP A 134 1.23 1.62 15.92
CA ASP A 134 1.11 1.33 14.49
C ASP A 134 -0.16 1.97 13.91
N VAL A 135 -0.07 2.49 12.69
CA VAL A 135 -1.22 3.13 12.01
C VAL A 135 -2.24 2.12 11.50
N SER A 136 -1.79 0.94 11.08
CA SER A 136 -2.65 -0.13 10.55
C SER A 136 -1.94 -1.48 10.57
N PRO A 137 -2.65 -2.60 10.75
CA PRO A 137 -2.07 -3.95 10.58
C PRO A 137 -1.56 -4.21 9.16
N LYS A 138 -2.11 -3.53 8.16
CA LYS A 138 -1.70 -3.65 6.74
C LYS A 138 -0.34 -3.03 6.44
N MET A 139 0.22 -2.25 7.36
CA MET A 139 1.52 -1.59 7.15
C MET A 139 2.70 -2.55 7.02
N VAL A 140 2.55 -3.79 7.46
CA VAL A 140 3.62 -4.81 7.41
C VAL A 140 3.87 -5.32 5.99
N PHE A 141 2.82 -5.37 5.17
CA PHE A 141 2.83 -6.02 3.86
C PHE A 141 2.89 -5.02 2.71
N SER A 142 3.38 -5.49 1.56
CA SER A 142 3.30 -4.75 0.30
C SER A 142 1.88 -4.69 -0.25
N VAL A 143 1.66 -3.87 -1.28
CA VAL A 143 0.35 -3.74 -1.93
C VAL A 143 -0.14 -5.08 -2.49
N ALA A 144 0.71 -5.84 -3.18
CA ALA A 144 0.33 -7.14 -3.74
C ALA A 144 -0.07 -8.14 -2.65
N THR A 145 0.74 -8.25 -1.60
CA THR A 145 0.47 -9.15 -0.47
C THR A 145 -0.79 -8.73 0.30
N SER A 146 -1.06 -7.44 0.41
CA SER A 146 -2.28 -6.92 1.07
C SER A 146 -3.57 -7.23 0.32
N MET A 147 -3.49 -7.68 -0.93
CA MET A 147 -4.65 -8.12 -1.72
C MET A 147 -4.95 -9.62 -1.62
N ILE A 148 -4.17 -10.38 -0.85
CA ILE A 148 -4.44 -11.81 -0.60
C ILE A 148 -5.50 -11.93 0.51
N PRO A 149 -6.71 -12.44 0.21
CA PRO A 149 -7.71 -12.64 1.24
C PRO A 149 -7.31 -13.75 2.20
N PHE A 150 -7.63 -13.59 3.49
CA PHE A 150 -7.31 -14.55 4.56
C PHE A 150 -5.81 -14.87 4.67
N LEU A 151 -4.97 -13.89 4.41
CA LEU A 151 -3.50 -14.03 4.45
C LEU A 151 -3.00 -14.58 5.78
N GLU A 152 -3.62 -14.21 6.88
CA GLU A 152 -3.28 -14.66 8.23
C GLU A 152 -3.43 -16.18 8.44
N ASN A 153 -4.19 -16.85 7.58
CA ASN A 153 -4.39 -18.31 7.61
C ASN A 153 -3.49 -19.07 6.64
N ASP A 154 -2.71 -18.36 5.81
CA ASP A 154 -1.85 -18.96 4.81
C ASP A 154 -0.42 -19.15 5.32
N ASP A 155 0.22 -20.21 4.88
CA ASP A 155 1.66 -20.41 5.06
C ASP A 155 2.44 -19.34 4.28
N ALA A 156 3.53 -18.83 4.87
CA ALA A 156 4.34 -17.77 4.28
C ALA A 156 4.89 -18.13 2.89
N ASN A 157 5.28 -19.39 2.67
CA ASN A 157 5.78 -19.83 1.37
C ASN A 157 4.70 -19.77 0.28
N ARG A 158 3.45 -20.14 0.64
CA ARG A 158 2.32 -20.08 -0.30
C ARG A 158 1.88 -18.65 -0.56
N ALA A 159 1.92 -17.79 0.45
CA ALA A 159 1.67 -16.36 0.30
C ALA A 159 2.70 -15.69 -0.63
N LEU A 160 3.99 -16.05 -0.54
CA LEU A 160 5.04 -15.61 -1.44
C LEU A 160 4.75 -16.01 -2.89
N MET A 161 4.40 -17.28 -3.11
CA MET A 161 4.03 -17.77 -4.46
C MET A 161 2.82 -17.04 -5.01
N GLY A 162 1.75 -16.88 -4.21
CA GLY A 162 0.54 -16.15 -4.59
C GLY A 162 0.80 -14.68 -4.92
N SER A 163 1.60 -14.00 -4.13
CA SER A 163 2.01 -12.62 -4.38
C SER A 163 2.78 -12.47 -5.69
N ASN A 164 3.67 -13.42 -6.01
CA ASN A 164 4.38 -13.45 -7.28
C ASN A 164 3.45 -13.74 -8.47
N MET A 165 2.47 -14.65 -8.30
CA MET A 165 1.50 -14.99 -9.34
C MET A 165 0.55 -13.81 -9.67
N GLN A 166 0.18 -12.97 -8.71
CA GLN A 166 -0.63 -11.76 -8.98
C GLN A 166 0.01 -10.87 -10.04
N ARG A 167 1.33 -10.77 -10.07
CA ARG A 167 2.06 -9.97 -11.08
C ARG A 167 2.06 -10.56 -12.48
N GLN A 168 1.65 -11.80 -12.63
CA GLN A 168 1.55 -12.53 -13.90
C GLN A 168 0.12 -12.56 -14.44
N ALA A 169 -0.82 -11.90 -13.76
CA ALA A 169 -2.22 -11.86 -14.16
C ALA A 169 -2.39 -11.18 -15.53
N VAL A 170 -3.21 -11.80 -16.37
CA VAL A 170 -3.56 -11.28 -17.69
C VAL A 170 -4.85 -10.50 -17.59
N PRO A 171 -4.95 -9.28 -18.15
CA PRO A 171 -6.20 -8.54 -18.26
C PRO A 171 -7.25 -9.35 -19.01
N LEU A 172 -8.41 -9.53 -18.40
CA LEU A 172 -9.51 -10.29 -19.01
C LEU A 172 -10.34 -9.40 -19.95
N LEU A 173 -10.99 -10.02 -20.94
CA LEU A 173 -11.88 -9.33 -21.85
C LEU A 173 -13.11 -8.75 -21.13
N MET A 174 -13.67 -9.53 -20.21
CA MET A 174 -14.68 -9.09 -19.26
C MET A 174 -14.10 -9.15 -17.86
N THR A 175 -13.97 -8.01 -17.21
CA THR A 175 -13.47 -7.91 -15.84
C THR A 175 -14.64 -8.01 -14.87
N GLU A 176 -14.42 -8.68 -13.76
CA GLU A 176 -15.37 -8.83 -12.68
C GLU A 176 -14.71 -8.52 -11.34
N ALA A 177 -15.45 -7.94 -10.42
CA ALA A 177 -14.97 -7.74 -9.06
C ALA A 177 -14.82 -9.09 -8.35
N PRO A 178 -13.78 -9.30 -7.52
CA PRO A 178 -13.61 -10.53 -6.78
C PRO A 178 -14.77 -10.71 -5.76
N ALA A 179 -15.28 -11.94 -5.63
CA ALA A 179 -16.33 -12.25 -4.67
C ALA A 179 -15.86 -12.05 -3.21
N VAL A 180 -14.57 -12.23 -2.96
CA VAL A 180 -13.92 -11.99 -1.67
C VAL A 180 -12.73 -11.08 -1.91
N GLY A 181 -12.73 -9.92 -1.29
CA GLY A 181 -11.67 -8.92 -1.40
C GLY A 181 -11.15 -8.50 -0.02
N THR A 182 -10.07 -7.72 -0.01
CA THR A 182 -9.43 -7.19 1.21
C THR A 182 -9.72 -5.71 1.45
N GLY A 183 -10.43 -5.04 0.53
CA GLY A 183 -10.65 -3.60 0.52
C GLY A 183 -9.46 -2.78 -0.01
N MET A 184 -8.38 -3.43 -0.41
CA MET A 184 -7.20 -2.77 -1.00
C MET A 184 -7.32 -2.61 -2.51
N GLU A 185 -8.21 -3.37 -3.16
CA GLU A 185 -8.35 -3.45 -4.61
C GLU A 185 -8.73 -2.11 -5.23
N ALA A 186 -9.75 -1.43 -4.71
CA ALA A 186 -10.21 -0.15 -5.22
C ALA A 186 -9.12 0.93 -5.14
N LYS A 187 -8.45 1.02 -3.99
CA LYS A 187 -7.35 1.96 -3.81
C LYS A 187 -6.16 1.66 -4.73
N ALA A 188 -5.81 0.38 -4.88
CA ALA A 188 -4.74 -0.04 -5.79
C ALA A 188 -5.08 0.29 -7.24
N ALA A 189 -6.33 0.08 -7.67
CA ALA A 189 -6.79 0.42 -9.03
C ALA A 189 -6.68 1.93 -9.31
N VAL A 190 -7.16 2.76 -8.39
CA VAL A 190 -7.12 4.22 -8.53
C VAL A 190 -5.67 4.73 -8.54
N ASP A 191 -4.87 4.33 -7.56
CA ASP A 191 -3.49 4.82 -7.38
C ASP A 191 -2.52 4.28 -8.45
N SER A 192 -2.84 3.17 -9.11
CA SER A 192 -2.02 2.61 -10.19
C SER A 192 -2.03 3.46 -11.47
N GLY A 193 -3.01 4.35 -11.63
CA GLY A 193 -3.16 5.20 -12.80
C GLY A 193 -3.70 4.48 -14.05
N VAL A 194 -4.27 3.27 -13.90
CA VAL A 194 -4.93 2.56 -15.02
C VAL A 194 -6.31 3.13 -15.30
N CYS A 195 -6.98 3.67 -14.28
CA CYS A 195 -8.24 4.40 -14.41
C CYS A 195 -7.99 5.86 -14.79
N VAL A 196 -8.93 6.46 -15.48
CA VAL A 196 -8.93 7.91 -15.73
C VAL A 196 -9.77 8.58 -14.66
N LEU A 197 -9.15 9.54 -13.97
CA LEU A 197 -9.79 10.30 -12.90
C LEU A 197 -10.13 11.71 -13.39
N ALA A 198 -11.27 12.25 -12.94
CA ALA A 198 -11.61 13.65 -13.15
C ALA A 198 -10.62 14.55 -12.38
N LYS A 199 -10.04 15.53 -13.06
CA LYS A 199 -9.10 16.49 -12.44
C LYS A 199 -9.82 17.52 -11.59
N ARG A 200 -10.99 17.96 -12.07
CA ARG A 200 -11.83 18.99 -11.46
C ARG A 200 -13.28 18.53 -11.49
N GLU A 201 -14.08 19.09 -10.61
CA GLU A 201 -15.53 18.88 -10.62
C GLU A 201 -16.19 19.56 -11.83
N GLY A 202 -17.29 18.99 -12.30
CA GLY A 202 -18.01 19.51 -13.43
C GLY A 202 -19.07 18.56 -13.98
N VAL A 203 -19.58 18.87 -15.16
CA VAL A 203 -20.60 18.08 -15.86
C VAL A 203 -20.03 17.52 -17.17
N VAL A 204 -20.28 16.24 -17.43
CA VAL A 204 -19.85 15.58 -18.67
C VAL A 204 -20.61 16.16 -19.87
N GLU A 205 -19.92 16.90 -20.72
CA GLU A 205 -20.48 17.49 -21.95
C GLU A 205 -20.52 16.47 -23.09
N ARG A 206 -19.50 15.62 -23.17
CA ARG A 206 -19.38 14.57 -24.19
C ARG A 206 -18.70 13.34 -23.61
N SER A 207 -19.25 12.16 -23.90
CA SER A 207 -18.64 10.87 -23.62
C SER A 207 -18.60 10.06 -24.91
N ALA A 208 -17.41 9.77 -25.39
CA ALA A 208 -17.15 8.93 -26.55
C ALA A 208 -16.18 7.81 -26.16
N SER A 209 -16.03 6.81 -27.01
CA SER A 209 -15.17 5.66 -26.72
C SER A 209 -13.70 6.01 -26.55
N ASP A 210 -13.23 7.09 -27.15
CA ASP A 210 -11.85 7.56 -27.19
C ASP A 210 -11.60 8.88 -26.45
N GLU A 211 -12.69 9.60 -26.09
CA GLU A 211 -12.59 10.92 -25.48
C GLU A 211 -13.75 11.21 -24.53
N ILE A 212 -13.45 11.78 -23.38
CA ILE A 212 -14.42 12.35 -22.46
C ILE A 212 -14.13 13.84 -22.30
N VAL A 213 -15.16 14.68 -22.40
CA VAL A 213 -15.06 16.13 -22.19
C VAL A 213 -15.93 16.49 -21.00
N VAL A 214 -15.31 17.07 -19.99
CA VAL A 214 -15.97 17.59 -18.78
C VAL A 214 -15.92 19.11 -18.80
N LYS A 215 -17.10 19.73 -18.72
CA LYS A 215 -17.22 21.18 -18.50
C LYS A 215 -17.14 21.43 -17.01
N THR A 216 -16.08 22.06 -16.57
CA THR A 216 -15.86 22.39 -15.16
C THR A 216 -16.79 23.51 -14.70
N ASP A 217 -17.01 23.59 -13.38
CA ASP A 217 -17.84 24.63 -12.79
C ASP A 217 -17.27 26.05 -13.03
N ASP A 218 -15.96 26.16 -13.28
CA ASP A 218 -15.27 27.41 -13.68
C ASP A 218 -15.54 27.80 -15.14
N GLY A 219 -16.25 26.97 -15.89
CA GLY A 219 -16.58 27.21 -17.31
C GLY A 219 -15.52 26.74 -18.31
N GLU A 220 -14.42 26.18 -17.85
CA GLU A 220 -13.40 25.56 -18.70
C GLU A 220 -13.79 24.15 -19.15
N ARG A 221 -13.03 23.58 -20.08
CA ARG A 221 -13.21 22.22 -20.57
C ARG A 221 -11.97 21.40 -20.30
N ASP A 222 -12.14 20.29 -19.56
CA ASP A 222 -11.14 19.26 -19.38
C ASP A 222 -11.38 18.15 -20.40
N ILE A 223 -10.38 17.85 -21.23
CA ILE A 223 -10.44 16.83 -22.27
C ILE A 223 -9.57 15.65 -21.81
N TYR A 224 -10.16 14.45 -21.77
CA TYR A 224 -9.52 13.19 -21.39
C TYR A 224 -9.48 12.25 -22.59
N HIS A 225 -8.28 11.99 -23.11
CA HIS A 225 -8.08 11.01 -24.18
C HIS A 225 -7.89 9.61 -23.60
N LEU A 226 -8.69 8.66 -24.05
CA LEU A 226 -8.65 7.29 -23.59
C LEU A 226 -7.72 6.43 -24.46
N THR A 227 -6.98 5.55 -23.81
CA THR A 227 -6.14 4.57 -24.49
C THR A 227 -7.01 3.47 -25.06
N LYS A 228 -6.96 3.30 -26.39
CA LYS A 228 -7.76 2.30 -27.11
C LYS A 228 -6.89 1.21 -27.70
N PHE A 229 -7.17 -0.06 -27.34
CA PHE A 229 -6.60 -1.26 -27.92
C PHE A 229 -5.08 -1.24 -28.14
N LYS A 230 -4.36 -0.64 -27.20
CA LYS A 230 -2.89 -0.54 -27.28
C LYS A 230 -2.24 -1.84 -26.83
N ARG A 231 -1.31 -2.35 -27.64
CA ARG A 231 -0.51 -3.52 -27.28
C ARG A 231 0.45 -3.21 -26.13
N SER A 232 0.50 -4.07 -25.11
CA SER A 232 1.50 -4.01 -24.05
C SER A 232 2.81 -4.70 -24.44
N ASN A 233 3.86 -4.54 -23.62
CA ASN A 233 5.14 -5.21 -23.82
C ASN A 233 5.03 -6.75 -23.77
N GLN A 234 4.05 -7.29 -23.03
CA GLN A 234 3.74 -8.71 -22.94
C GLN A 234 2.70 -9.19 -23.99
N SER A 235 2.43 -8.37 -24.99
CA SER A 235 1.43 -8.66 -26.04
C SER A 235 -0.02 -8.74 -25.56
N ASN A 236 -0.32 -8.16 -24.39
CA ASN A 236 -1.68 -7.97 -23.90
C ASN A 236 -2.29 -6.70 -24.52
N CYS A 237 -3.60 -6.55 -24.40
CA CYS A 237 -4.33 -5.39 -24.90
C CYS A 237 -4.70 -4.45 -23.76
N TYR A 238 -4.28 -3.19 -23.84
CA TYR A 238 -4.77 -2.12 -22.96
C TYR A 238 -5.89 -1.36 -23.65
N ASN A 239 -7.05 -1.33 -23.00
CA ASN A 239 -8.20 -0.61 -23.47
C ASN A 239 -8.92 0.06 -22.30
N GLN A 240 -9.15 1.37 -22.40
CA GLN A 240 -9.91 2.12 -21.42
C GLN A 240 -11.35 2.31 -21.93
N LYS A 241 -12.31 2.17 -21.02
CA LYS A 241 -13.74 2.30 -21.33
C LYS A 241 -14.34 3.42 -20.48
N PRO A 242 -15.08 4.38 -21.09
CA PRO A 242 -15.80 5.37 -20.30
C PRO A 242 -16.92 4.70 -19.50
N ILE A 243 -17.11 5.14 -18.26
CA ILE A 243 -18.19 4.69 -17.38
C ILE A 243 -19.24 5.77 -17.16
N VAL A 244 -18.93 7.02 -17.53
CA VAL A 244 -19.82 8.17 -17.41
C VAL A 244 -20.54 8.45 -18.73
N VAL A 245 -21.72 9.01 -18.64
CA VAL A 245 -22.53 9.43 -19.79
C VAL A 245 -22.68 10.96 -19.83
N LYS A 246 -23.07 11.49 -20.99
CA LYS A 246 -23.35 12.92 -21.13
C LYS A 246 -24.41 13.39 -20.14
N GLY A 247 -24.10 14.42 -19.39
CA GLY A 247 -24.98 15.02 -18.40
C GLY A 247 -24.69 14.61 -16.96
N ASP A 248 -23.84 13.59 -16.75
CA ASP A 248 -23.43 13.19 -15.41
C ASP A 248 -22.58 14.28 -14.75
N ARG A 249 -22.80 14.49 -13.46
CA ARG A 249 -21.92 15.31 -12.64
C ARG A 249 -20.78 14.44 -12.09
N VAL A 250 -19.58 14.94 -12.14
CA VAL A 250 -18.37 14.26 -11.65
C VAL A 250 -17.65 15.16 -10.65
N GLU A 251 -17.08 14.53 -9.62
CA GLU A 251 -16.26 15.19 -8.60
C GLU A 251 -14.77 15.06 -8.91
N ALA A 252 -13.94 15.94 -8.36
CA ALA A 252 -12.50 15.85 -8.50
C ALA A 252 -11.98 14.54 -7.87
N GLY A 253 -11.22 13.75 -8.63
CA GLY A 253 -10.70 12.44 -8.20
C GLY A 253 -11.64 11.26 -8.45
N GLU A 254 -12.85 11.49 -8.96
CA GLU A 254 -13.78 10.42 -9.34
C GLU A 254 -13.31 9.69 -10.59
N VAL A 255 -13.52 8.36 -10.64
CA VAL A 255 -13.19 7.53 -11.81
C VAL A 255 -14.22 7.79 -12.91
N ILE A 256 -13.74 8.22 -14.07
CA ILE A 256 -14.58 8.50 -15.26
C ILE A 256 -14.39 7.48 -16.38
N ALA A 257 -13.32 6.72 -16.34
CA ALA A 257 -13.10 5.60 -17.27
C ALA A 257 -12.34 4.47 -16.59
N ASP A 258 -12.78 3.24 -16.83
CA ASP A 258 -12.12 2.02 -16.38
C ASP A 258 -10.90 1.69 -17.21
N GLY A 259 -9.90 1.09 -16.56
CA GLY A 259 -8.71 0.57 -17.21
C GLY A 259 -8.82 -0.91 -17.60
N PRO A 260 -7.70 -1.52 -18.04
CA PRO A 260 -7.70 -2.88 -18.60
C PRO A 260 -8.01 -3.98 -17.59
N SER A 261 -7.90 -3.74 -16.29
CA SER A 261 -8.13 -4.75 -15.23
C SER A 261 -9.04 -4.23 -14.14
N THR A 262 -9.88 -3.24 -14.44
CA THR A 262 -10.79 -2.63 -13.49
C THR A 262 -12.23 -2.79 -13.90
N HIS A 263 -13.13 -2.83 -12.93
CA HIS A 263 -14.57 -2.86 -13.09
C HIS A 263 -15.18 -2.01 -11.98
N ASN A 264 -15.92 -0.99 -12.37
CA ASN A 264 -16.56 -0.03 -11.47
C ASN A 264 -18.08 -0.16 -11.53
#